data_078262d8f334ec8f42f1c6fd7981b083
#
_entry.id   078262d8f334ec8f42f1c6fd7981b083
#
_cell.length_a   1.000
_cell.length_b   1.000
_cell.length_c   1.000
_cell.angle_alpha   90.00
_cell.angle_beta   90.00
_cell.angle_gamma   90.00
#
_symmetry.space_group_name_H-M   'P 1'
#
loop_
_entity.id
_entity.type
_entity.pdbx_description
1 polymer ?
#
loop_
_entity_poly.entity_id
_entity_poly.type
_entity_poly.pdbx_seq_one_letter_code
_entity_poly.pdbx_strand_id
1 'polypeptide(L)'
;MLPNIVTIFGICVGLTAVRSALQGNVSVALYLLVLAMILDAADGRLARALKSESKIGAELDTLADFFNFGIATPLVIYFTIFVDSDAARFGWIAVMIFSICCALRLARFNVSQSDGVKSIDFIGVPAPALACLGLSPLFLVMAGVDVAGHYVEAAIAFVVICAGLAVGTFPTMSLKGTTFPASMRLPVILLAVVFVICLFVFPWYTLLFANAIYLVMIPFFSLSKRAKMAKSS
;
A
#
# COMPACT_ATOMS: atom_id res chain seq x y z
N MET A 1 17.58 -1.85 -18.42
CA MET A 1 18.26 -2.76 -17.46
C MET A 1 18.30 -2.20 -16.04
N LEU A 2 18.65 -0.91 -15.84
CA LEU A 2 18.75 -0.30 -14.50
C LEU A 2 17.44 -0.35 -13.69
N PRO A 3 16.24 -0.02 -14.23
CA PRO A 3 14.99 -0.13 -13.47
C PRO A 3 14.75 -1.56 -12.94
N ASN A 4 14.96 -2.57 -13.77
CA ASN A 4 14.76 -3.98 -13.36
C ASN A 4 15.67 -4.40 -12.20
N ILE A 5 16.86 -3.82 -12.08
CA ILE A 5 17.76 -4.08 -10.95
C ILE A 5 17.15 -3.49 -9.67
N VAL A 6 16.56 -2.30 -9.74
CA VAL A 6 15.88 -1.66 -8.60
C VAL A 6 14.68 -2.49 -8.15
N THR A 7 13.88 -2.98 -9.11
CA THR A 7 12.74 -3.86 -8.84
C THR A 7 13.17 -5.16 -8.14
N ILE A 8 14.20 -5.84 -8.66
CA ILE A 8 14.76 -7.06 -8.03
C ILE A 8 15.30 -6.76 -6.64
N PHE A 9 15.99 -5.63 -6.46
CA PHE A 9 16.47 -5.22 -5.14
C PHE A 9 15.30 -4.98 -4.18
N GLY A 10 14.18 -4.41 -4.65
CA GLY A 10 12.93 -4.27 -3.89
C GLY A 10 12.40 -5.62 -3.36
N ILE A 11 12.44 -6.68 -4.19
CA ILE A 11 12.06 -8.04 -3.75
C ILE A 11 13.01 -8.54 -2.64
N CYS A 12 14.32 -8.35 -2.79
CA CYS A 12 15.30 -8.74 -1.77
C CYS A 12 15.07 -8.01 -0.44
N VAL A 13 14.71 -6.72 -0.50
CA VAL A 13 14.37 -5.92 0.67
C VAL A 13 13.11 -6.44 1.35
N GLY A 14 12.05 -6.74 0.58
CA GLY A 14 10.81 -7.33 1.10
C GLY A 14 11.03 -8.70 1.77
N LEU A 15 11.85 -9.57 1.14
CA LEU A 15 12.23 -10.85 1.73
C LEU A 15 13.01 -10.67 3.04
N THR A 16 13.90 -9.68 3.09
CA THR A 16 14.65 -9.34 4.29
C THR A 16 13.75 -8.79 5.39
N ALA A 17 12.68 -8.07 5.03
CA ALA A 17 11.67 -7.61 5.97
C ALA A 17 10.96 -8.78 6.65
N VAL A 18 10.52 -9.79 5.88
CA VAL A 18 9.92 -11.01 6.45
C VAL A 18 10.87 -11.72 7.38
N ARG A 19 12.14 -11.89 6.98
CA ARG A 19 13.18 -12.48 7.85
C ARG A 19 13.35 -11.69 9.15
N SER A 20 13.36 -10.36 9.08
CA SER A 20 13.50 -9.50 10.26
C SER A 20 12.32 -9.64 11.22
N ALA A 21 11.08 -9.78 10.69
CA ALA A 21 9.90 -10.06 11.49
C ALA A 21 9.99 -11.41 12.21
N LEU A 22 10.43 -12.46 11.52
CA LEU A 22 10.68 -13.80 12.11
C LEU A 22 11.73 -13.76 13.24
N GLN A 23 12.65 -12.81 13.21
CA GLN A 23 13.66 -12.60 14.25
C GLN A 23 13.18 -11.69 15.39
N GLY A 24 11.91 -11.25 15.38
CA GLY A 24 11.36 -10.31 16.34
C GLY A 24 11.78 -8.84 16.15
N ASN A 25 12.52 -8.52 15.09
CA ASN A 25 12.99 -7.16 14.81
C ASN A 25 11.92 -6.36 14.03
N VAL A 26 10.81 -6.04 14.70
CA VAL A 26 9.64 -5.40 14.08
C VAL A 26 9.97 -4.06 13.43
N SER A 27 10.74 -3.20 14.13
CA SER A 27 11.12 -1.89 13.60
C SER A 27 11.90 -2.01 12.29
N VAL A 28 12.87 -2.94 12.22
CA VAL A 28 13.66 -3.19 11.01
C VAL A 28 12.77 -3.71 9.88
N ALA A 29 11.86 -4.65 10.18
CA ALA A 29 10.92 -5.17 9.20
C ALA A 29 10.06 -4.06 8.58
N LEU A 30 9.53 -3.15 9.41
CA LEU A 30 8.73 -2.02 8.94
C LEU A 30 9.52 -1.03 8.08
N TYR A 31 10.73 -0.64 8.50
CA TYR A 31 11.59 0.24 7.69
C TYR A 31 11.94 -0.40 6.34
N LEU A 32 12.18 -1.71 6.31
CA LEU A 32 12.45 -2.43 5.06
C LEU A 32 11.21 -2.47 4.15
N LEU A 33 10.00 -2.67 4.69
CA LEU A 33 8.79 -2.60 3.88
C LEU A 33 8.55 -1.19 3.32
N VAL A 34 8.76 -0.14 4.12
CA VAL A 34 8.69 1.24 3.64
C VAL A 34 9.74 1.49 2.55
N LEU A 35 10.96 0.98 2.71
CA LEU A 35 12.00 1.06 1.69
C LEU A 35 11.58 0.34 0.40
N ALA A 36 10.98 -0.86 0.51
CA ALA A 36 10.46 -1.58 -0.66
C ALA A 36 9.39 -0.77 -1.41
N MET A 37 8.47 -0.08 -0.69
CA MET A 37 7.49 0.82 -1.30
C MET A 37 8.14 2.01 -2.01
N ILE A 38 9.23 2.56 -1.46
CA ILE A 38 9.96 3.67 -2.08
C ILE A 38 10.68 3.20 -3.35
N LEU A 39 11.31 2.01 -3.30
CA LEU A 39 12.01 1.42 -4.45
C LEU A 39 11.05 1.15 -5.60
N ASP A 40 9.87 0.61 -5.32
CA ASP A 40 8.78 0.40 -6.26
C ASP A 40 8.33 1.71 -6.93
N ALA A 41 8.08 2.76 -6.14
CA ALA A 41 7.75 4.06 -6.69
C ALA A 41 8.90 4.68 -7.52
N ALA A 42 10.14 4.34 -7.22
CA ALA A 42 11.33 4.86 -7.89
C ALA A 42 11.59 4.16 -9.23
N ASP A 43 11.46 2.82 -9.31
CA ASP A 43 11.77 2.07 -10.54
C ASP A 43 10.81 2.39 -11.68
N GLY A 44 9.51 2.53 -11.40
CA GLY A 44 8.54 2.99 -12.39
C GLY A 44 8.78 4.41 -12.89
N ARG A 45 9.27 5.33 -12.04
CA ARG A 45 9.68 6.68 -12.45
C ARG A 45 10.97 6.63 -13.27
N LEU A 46 11.92 5.81 -12.87
CA LEU A 46 13.20 5.65 -13.53
C LEU A 46 13.03 5.04 -14.92
N ALA A 47 12.16 4.04 -15.08
CA ALA A 47 11.84 3.43 -16.35
C ALA A 47 11.30 4.48 -17.37
N ARG A 48 10.37 5.34 -16.92
CA ARG A 48 9.83 6.44 -17.74
C ARG A 48 10.88 7.49 -18.04
N ALA A 49 11.69 7.90 -17.07
CA ALA A 49 12.73 8.93 -17.28
C ALA A 49 13.81 8.48 -18.26
N LEU A 50 14.19 7.20 -18.21
CA LEU A 50 15.21 6.61 -19.09
C LEU A 50 14.63 6.10 -20.41
N LYS A 51 13.31 6.21 -20.65
CA LYS A 51 12.63 5.65 -21.83
C LYS A 51 13.00 4.17 -22.06
N SER A 52 13.20 3.41 -20.98
CA SER A 52 13.66 2.02 -20.98
C SER A 52 12.55 1.04 -20.59
N GLU A 53 11.30 1.38 -20.83
CA GLU A 53 10.16 0.51 -20.59
C GLU A 53 10.26 -0.75 -21.47
N SER A 54 10.11 -1.91 -20.86
CA SER A 54 10.13 -3.21 -21.54
C SER A 54 9.01 -4.11 -21.02
N LYS A 55 8.56 -5.06 -21.85
CA LYS A 55 7.54 -6.03 -21.44
C LYS A 55 8.00 -6.85 -20.23
N ILE A 56 9.26 -7.29 -20.24
CA ILE A 56 9.84 -8.04 -19.10
C ILE A 56 9.89 -7.17 -17.84
N GLY A 57 10.22 -5.88 -17.97
CA GLY A 57 10.23 -4.93 -16.86
C GLY A 57 8.85 -4.76 -16.24
N ALA A 58 7.79 -4.64 -17.06
CA ALA A 58 6.42 -4.50 -16.58
C ALA A 58 5.90 -5.76 -15.86
N GLU A 59 6.26 -6.96 -16.35
CA GLU A 59 5.92 -8.21 -15.67
C GLU A 59 6.68 -8.36 -14.35
N LEU A 60 7.96 -7.99 -14.35
CA LEU A 60 8.79 -8.04 -13.14
C LEU A 60 8.27 -7.08 -12.07
N ASP A 61 7.87 -5.87 -12.46
CA ASP A 61 7.23 -4.87 -11.60
C ASP A 61 5.96 -5.43 -10.95
N THR A 62 5.08 -6.04 -11.73
CA THR A 62 3.87 -6.70 -11.22
C THR A 62 4.17 -7.83 -10.23
N LEU A 63 5.19 -8.63 -10.49
CA LEU A 63 5.62 -9.71 -9.58
C LEU A 63 6.21 -9.16 -8.28
N ALA A 64 7.00 -8.09 -8.37
CA ALA A 64 7.57 -7.40 -7.23
C ALA A 64 6.49 -6.74 -6.37
N ASP A 65 5.51 -6.07 -7.00
CA ASP A 65 4.32 -5.51 -6.36
C ASP A 65 3.57 -6.59 -5.57
N PHE A 66 3.28 -7.71 -6.21
CA PHE A 66 2.58 -8.81 -5.55
C PHE A 66 3.39 -9.37 -4.40
N PHE A 67 4.69 -9.56 -4.59
CA PHE A 67 5.55 -10.09 -3.52
C PHE A 67 5.62 -9.13 -2.33
N ASN A 68 5.94 -7.86 -2.55
CA ASN A 68 6.15 -6.89 -1.48
C ASN A 68 4.85 -6.51 -0.75
N PHE A 69 3.76 -6.28 -1.50
CA PHE A 69 2.50 -5.77 -0.96
C PHE A 69 1.51 -6.88 -0.65
N GLY A 70 1.50 -7.95 -1.45
CA GLY A 70 0.55 -9.05 -1.29
C GLY A 70 1.07 -10.20 -0.44
N ILE A 71 2.37 -10.39 -0.31
CA ILE A 71 2.96 -11.50 0.45
C ILE A 71 3.78 -11.00 1.64
N ALA A 72 4.82 -10.20 1.42
CA ALA A 72 5.74 -9.80 2.49
C ALA A 72 5.01 -8.96 3.56
N THR A 73 4.19 -8.02 3.16
CA THR A 73 3.40 -7.18 4.09
C THR A 73 2.52 -8.00 5.04
N PRO A 74 1.58 -8.85 4.58
CA PRO A 74 0.73 -9.60 5.49
C PRO A 74 1.51 -10.66 6.28
N LEU A 75 2.60 -11.21 5.77
CA LEU A 75 3.47 -12.11 6.53
C LEU A 75 4.18 -11.39 7.68
N VAL A 76 4.67 -10.17 7.47
CA VAL A 76 5.25 -9.36 8.55
C VAL A 76 4.21 -9.08 9.64
N ILE A 77 2.97 -8.77 9.28
CA ILE A 77 1.87 -8.60 10.24
C ILE A 77 1.64 -9.89 11.03
N TYR A 78 1.57 -11.03 10.34
CA TYR A 78 1.34 -12.34 10.96
C TYR A 78 2.41 -12.70 11.98
N PHE A 79 3.66 -12.67 11.57
CA PHE A 79 4.79 -13.04 12.43
C PHE A 79 5.03 -12.07 13.59
N THR A 80 4.47 -10.87 13.52
CA THR A 80 4.64 -9.86 14.57
C THR A 80 3.48 -9.83 15.57
N ILE A 81 2.22 -9.99 15.09
CA ILE A 81 1.04 -9.79 15.94
C ILE A 81 0.28 -11.10 16.15
N PHE A 82 0.14 -11.95 15.12
CA PHE A 82 -0.84 -13.03 15.14
C PHE A 82 -0.25 -14.38 15.55
N VAL A 83 1.02 -14.65 15.27
CA VAL A 83 1.63 -15.99 15.37
C VAL A 83 1.55 -16.59 16.78
N ASP A 84 1.77 -15.78 17.82
CA ASP A 84 1.79 -16.21 19.22
C ASP A 84 0.46 -15.95 19.95
N SER A 85 -0.59 -15.54 19.21
CA SER A 85 -1.91 -15.28 19.78
C SER A 85 -2.82 -16.50 19.73
N ASP A 86 -3.83 -16.56 20.60
CA ASP A 86 -4.87 -17.59 20.57
C ASP A 86 -5.66 -17.59 19.25
N ALA A 87 -5.68 -16.43 18.55
CA ALA A 87 -6.34 -16.23 17.26
C ALA A 87 -5.42 -16.48 16.05
N ALA A 88 -4.23 -17.10 16.20
CA ALA A 88 -3.25 -17.31 15.13
C ALA A 88 -3.84 -17.96 13.87
N ARG A 89 -4.77 -18.91 14.01
CA ARG A 89 -5.45 -19.55 12.88
C ARG A 89 -6.27 -18.55 12.06
N PHE A 90 -7.00 -17.67 12.72
CA PHE A 90 -7.78 -16.62 12.06
C PHE A 90 -6.87 -15.56 11.46
N GLY A 91 -5.75 -15.24 12.12
CA GLY A 91 -4.71 -14.38 11.58
C GLY A 91 -4.13 -14.92 10.27
N TRP A 92 -3.89 -16.25 10.19
CA TRP A 92 -3.43 -16.89 8.96
C TRP A 92 -4.45 -16.82 7.82
N ILE A 93 -5.74 -17.02 8.14
CA ILE A 93 -6.83 -16.86 7.17
C ILE A 93 -6.88 -15.42 6.65
N ALA A 94 -6.73 -14.41 7.53
CA ALA A 94 -6.69 -13.02 7.11
C ALA A 94 -5.52 -12.71 6.18
N VAL A 95 -4.33 -13.27 6.44
CA VAL A 95 -3.16 -13.18 5.56
C VAL A 95 -3.45 -13.76 4.17
N MET A 96 -4.04 -14.96 4.12
CA MET A 96 -4.42 -15.59 2.84
C MET A 96 -5.42 -14.75 2.06
N ILE A 97 -6.48 -14.25 2.73
CA ILE A 97 -7.48 -13.37 2.11
C ILE A 97 -6.83 -12.11 1.55
N PHE A 98 -5.94 -11.48 2.33
CA PHE A 98 -5.24 -10.27 1.91
C PHE A 98 -4.38 -10.52 0.66
N SER A 99 -3.61 -11.62 0.65
CA SER A 99 -2.76 -12.00 -0.48
C SER A 99 -3.58 -12.27 -1.74
N ILE A 100 -4.68 -13.02 -1.62
CA ILE A 100 -5.59 -13.34 -2.74
C ILE A 100 -6.23 -12.05 -3.28
N CYS A 101 -6.74 -11.18 -2.42
CA CYS A 101 -7.35 -9.92 -2.84
C CYS A 101 -6.35 -9.00 -3.53
N CYS A 102 -5.09 -8.96 -3.05
CA CYS A 102 -4.01 -8.21 -3.71
C CYS A 102 -3.69 -8.79 -5.10
N ALA A 103 -3.59 -10.11 -5.23
CA ALA A 103 -3.37 -10.79 -6.51
C ALA A 103 -4.50 -10.48 -7.53
N LEU A 104 -5.76 -10.63 -7.10
CA LEU A 104 -6.93 -10.35 -7.94
C LEU A 104 -6.96 -8.89 -8.41
N ARG A 105 -6.58 -7.97 -7.53
CA ARG A 105 -6.48 -6.56 -7.86
C ARG A 105 -5.42 -6.30 -8.92
N LEU A 106 -4.20 -6.84 -8.75
CA LEU A 106 -3.11 -6.69 -9.71
C LEU A 106 -3.45 -7.32 -11.06
N ALA A 107 -4.04 -8.52 -11.07
CA ALA A 107 -4.50 -9.19 -12.28
C ALA A 107 -5.54 -8.34 -13.04
N ARG A 108 -6.54 -7.77 -12.33
CA ARG A 108 -7.54 -6.88 -12.93
C ARG A 108 -6.91 -5.62 -13.53
N PHE A 109 -5.93 -5.04 -12.84
CA PHE A 109 -5.20 -3.87 -13.30
C PHE A 109 -4.42 -4.16 -14.59
N ASN A 110 -3.73 -5.28 -14.68
CA ASN A 110 -2.96 -5.67 -15.88
C ASN A 110 -3.87 -5.92 -17.07
N VAL A 111 -4.99 -6.60 -16.90
CA VAL A 111 -5.98 -6.82 -17.97
C VAL A 111 -6.52 -5.47 -18.48
N SER A 112 -6.87 -4.54 -17.59
CA SER A 112 -7.39 -3.24 -18.01
C SER A 112 -6.37 -2.37 -18.74
N GLN A 113 -5.08 -2.55 -18.48
CA GLN A 113 -4.02 -1.88 -19.24
C GLN A 113 -3.83 -2.47 -20.65
N SER A 114 -3.93 -3.79 -20.79
CA SER A 114 -3.77 -4.47 -22.09
C SER A 114 -4.89 -4.14 -23.07
N ASP A 115 -6.11 -3.93 -22.59
CA ASP A 115 -7.28 -3.60 -23.42
C ASP A 115 -7.31 -2.15 -23.93
N GLY A 116 -6.28 -1.35 -23.63
CA GLY A 116 -6.17 0.04 -24.10
C GLY A 116 -7.23 0.99 -23.53
N VAL A 117 -8.03 0.52 -22.58
CA VAL A 117 -9.02 1.33 -21.88
C VAL A 117 -8.27 2.31 -20.97
N LYS A 118 -8.04 3.52 -21.48
CA LYS A 118 -7.58 4.65 -20.67
C LYS A 118 -8.68 5.08 -19.70
N SER A 119 -9.05 4.21 -18.78
CA SER A 119 -9.88 4.64 -17.65
C SER A 119 -9.03 5.56 -16.80
N ILE A 120 -9.40 6.84 -16.75
CA ILE A 120 -8.77 7.90 -15.95
C ILE A 120 -8.84 7.55 -14.46
N ASP A 121 -9.65 6.57 -14.09
CA ASP A 121 -9.98 6.22 -12.73
C ASP A 121 -9.38 4.88 -12.33
N PHE A 122 -8.60 4.90 -11.26
CA PHE A 122 -8.23 3.67 -10.56
C PHE A 122 -9.47 3.06 -9.90
N ILE A 123 -9.73 1.79 -10.20
CA ILE A 123 -10.79 1.02 -9.55
C ILE A 123 -10.17 0.29 -8.35
N GLY A 124 -10.63 0.57 -7.14
CA GLY A 124 -10.12 0.00 -5.89
C GLY A 124 -8.85 0.68 -5.35
N VAL A 125 -8.42 0.27 -4.16
CA VAL A 125 -7.23 0.83 -3.48
C VAL A 125 -5.94 0.38 -4.18
N PRO A 126 -4.96 1.27 -4.50
CA PRO A 126 -3.67 0.89 -5.07
C PRO A 126 -2.88 -0.07 -4.16
N ALA A 127 -2.06 -1.00 -4.73
CA ALA A 127 -1.34 -2.01 -3.94
C ALA A 127 -0.41 -1.41 -2.86
N PRO A 128 0.37 -0.37 -3.13
CA PRO A 128 1.17 0.27 -2.09
C PRO A 128 0.32 0.89 -0.97
N ALA A 129 -0.81 1.51 -1.32
CA ALA A 129 -1.73 2.07 -0.33
C ALA A 129 -2.42 0.97 0.49
N LEU A 130 -2.79 -0.15 -0.14
CA LEU A 130 -3.32 -1.33 0.54
C LEU A 130 -2.33 -1.89 1.56
N ALA A 131 -1.06 -2.04 1.17
CA ALA A 131 0.00 -2.49 2.06
C ALA A 131 0.20 -1.52 3.23
N CYS A 132 0.25 -0.22 2.97
CA CYS A 132 0.38 0.80 4.01
C CYS A 132 -0.81 0.78 4.99
N LEU A 133 -2.04 0.62 4.48
CA LEU A 133 -3.24 0.45 5.31
C LEU A 133 -3.16 -0.82 6.14
N GLY A 134 -2.81 -1.96 5.54
CA GLY A 134 -2.67 -3.23 6.23
C GLY A 134 -1.66 -3.18 7.39
N LEU A 135 -0.61 -2.37 7.26
CA LEU A 135 0.40 -2.17 8.31
C LEU A 135 -0.07 -1.30 9.48
N SER A 136 -1.26 -0.70 9.44
CA SER A 136 -1.75 0.16 10.54
C SER A 136 -1.73 -0.50 11.93
N PRO A 137 -2.09 -1.78 12.11
CA PRO A 137 -1.95 -2.45 13.41
C PRO A 137 -0.50 -2.49 13.92
N LEU A 138 0.48 -2.66 13.01
CA LEU A 138 1.90 -2.63 13.38
C LEU A 138 2.38 -1.21 13.71
N PHE A 139 1.88 -0.19 13.03
CA PHE A 139 2.17 1.20 13.40
C PHE A 139 1.60 1.54 14.78
N LEU A 140 0.45 0.96 15.17
CA LEU A 140 -0.09 1.09 16.53
C LEU A 140 0.82 0.42 17.57
N VAL A 141 1.33 -0.78 17.28
CA VAL A 141 2.32 -1.45 18.16
C VAL A 141 3.54 -0.57 18.35
N MET A 142 4.08 -0.01 17.28
CA MET A 142 5.22 0.90 17.34
C MET A 142 4.94 2.23 18.03
N ALA A 143 3.66 2.65 18.06
CA ALA A 143 3.20 3.81 18.82
C ALA A 143 2.97 3.51 20.30
N GLY A 144 3.22 2.27 20.76
CA GLY A 144 3.10 1.86 22.15
C GLY A 144 1.74 1.25 22.54
N VAL A 145 0.88 0.93 21.56
CA VAL A 145 -0.39 0.22 21.82
C VAL A 145 -0.16 -1.28 21.82
N ASP A 146 -0.58 -1.97 22.87
CA ASP A 146 -0.50 -3.44 22.95
C ASP A 146 -1.60 -4.10 22.11
N VAL A 147 -1.35 -4.16 20.79
CA VAL A 147 -2.29 -4.79 19.84
C VAL A 147 -2.29 -6.30 20.01
N ALA A 148 -1.12 -6.91 20.24
CA ALA A 148 -0.96 -8.35 20.37
C ALA A 148 -1.65 -8.91 21.62
N GLY A 149 -1.66 -8.16 22.72
CA GLY A 149 -2.28 -8.60 23.97
C GLY A 149 -3.80 -8.35 24.05
N HIS A 150 -4.31 -7.27 23.46
CA HIS A 150 -5.69 -6.82 23.71
C HIS A 150 -6.56 -6.61 22.47
N TYR A 151 -5.96 -6.46 21.27
CA TYR A 151 -6.71 -6.02 20.06
C TYR A 151 -6.47 -6.92 18.85
N VAL A 152 -6.07 -8.18 19.05
CA VAL A 152 -5.73 -9.12 17.97
C VAL A 152 -6.91 -9.34 17.03
N GLU A 153 -8.11 -9.59 17.55
CA GLU A 153 -9.30 -9.82 16.74
C GLU A 153 -9.68 -8.57 15.93
N ALA A 154 -9.54 -7.39 16.53
CA ALA A 154 -9.77 -6.13 15.83
C ALA A 154 -8.74 -5.91 14.71
N ALA A 155 -7.48 -6.28 14.93
CA ALA A 155 -6.43 -6.20 13.91
C ALA A 155 -6.69 -7.20 12.77
N ILE A 156 -7.12 -8.43 13.07
CA ILE A 156 -7.52 -9.43 12.06
C ILE A 156 -8.69 -8.91 11.24
N ALA A 157 -9.75 -8.42 11.87
CA ALA A 157 -10.91 -7.85 11.18
C ALA A 157 -10.51 -6.66 10.29
N PHE A 158 -9.63 -5.80 10.78
CA PHE A 158 -9.13 -4.65 10.03
C PHE A 158 -8.35 -5.08 8.77
N VAL A 159 -7.46 -6.06 8.88
CA VAL A 159 -6.72 -6.61 7.74
C VAL A 159 -7.66 -7.20 6.68
N VAL A 160 -8.70 -7.92 7.11
CA VAL A 160 -9.74 -8.46 6.20
C VAL A 160 -10.54 -7.35 5.53
N ILE A 161 -10.91 -6.30 6.26
CA ILE A 161 -11.59 -5.12 5.68
C ILE A 161 -10.70 -4.45 4.64
N CYS A 162 -9.41 -4.25 4.93
CA CYS A 162 -8.46 -3.70 3.96
C CYS A 162 -8.37 -4.57 2.71
N ALA A 163 -8.32 -5.89 2.85
CA ALA A 163 -8.34 -6.83 1.73
C ALA A 163 -9.60 -6.67 0.86
N GLY A 164 -10.76 -6.53 1.49
CA GLY A 164 -12.03 -6.25 0.79
C GLY A 164 -12.01 -4.94 0.00
N LEU A 165 -11.36 -3.90 0.55
CA LEU A 165 -11.18 -2.62 -0.14
C LEU A 165 -10.32 -2.74 -1.41
N ALA A 166 -9.40 -3.70 -1.49
CA ALA A 166 -8.59 -3.94 -2.68
C ALA A 166 -9.43 -4.41 -3.88
N VAL A 167 -10.41 -5.28 -3.64
CA VAL A 167 -11.27 -5.86 -4.68
C VAL A 167 -12.48 -4.97 -5.00
N GLY A 168 -12.75 -4.00 -4.14
CA GLY A 168 -13.86 -3.06 -4.31
C GLY A 168 -13.82 -2.34 -5.66
N THR A 169 -15.00 -2.13 -6.25
CA THR A 169 -15.19 -1.47 -7.57
C THR A 169 -15.45 0.03 -7.46
N PHE A 170 -15.12 0.64 -6.31
CA PHE A 170 -15.32 2.07 -6.13
C PHE A 170 -14.18 2.88 -6.77
N PRO A 171 -14.52 4.04 -7.37
CA PRO A 171 -13.52 4.91 -7.95
C PRO A 171 -12.66 5.53 -6.82
N THR A 172 -11.36 5.30 -6.90
CA THR A 172 -10.38 5.92 -5.99
C THR A 172 -9.75 7.14 -6.65
N MET A 173 -9.23 8.05 -5.84
CA MET A 173 -8.61 9.27 -6.31
C MET A 173 -7.36 8.97 -7.12
N SER A 174 -7.34 9.37 -8.38
CA SER A 174 -6.12 9.44 -9.18
C SER A 174 -5.53 10.84 -9.05
N LEU A 175 -4.32 10.95 -8.52
CA LEU A 175 -3.54 12.20 -8.52
C LEU A 175 -3.00 12.54 -9.92
N LYS A 176 -3.16 11.63 -10.88
CA LYS A 176 -2.75 11.86 -12.28
C LYS A 176 -3.67 12.90 -12.92
N GLY A 177 -3.14 14.08 -13.22
CA GLY A 177 -3.85 15.12 -13.96
C GLY A 177 -4.41 16.28 -13.13
N THR A 178 -4.24 16.31 -11.81
CA THR A 178 -4.54 17.52 -11.02
C THR A 178 -3.45 18.58 -11.26
N THR A 179 -3.74 19.54 -12.13
CA THR A 179 -2.92 20.74 -12.25
C THR A 179 -3.31 21.69 -11.14
N PHE A 180 -2.44 21.84 -10.13
CA PHE A 180 -2.65 22.83 -9.08
C PHE A 180 -2.45 24.24 -9.66
N PRO A 181 -3.37 25.20 -9.42
CA PRO A 181 -3.18 26.58 -9.80
C PRO A 181 -1.91 27.14 -9.14
N ALA A 182 -1.28 28.12 -9.80
CA ALA A 182 0.01 28.64 -9.36
C ALA A 182 0.01 29.12 -7.89
N SER A 183 -1.11 29.66 -7.41
CA SER A 183 -1.32 30.09 -6.03
C SER A 183 -1.27 28.96 -4.99
N MET A 184 -1.56 27.69 -5.38
CA MET A 184 -1.55 26.54 -4.48
C MET A 184 -0.22 25.78 -4.47
N ARG A 185 0.72 26.11 -5.33
CA ARG A 185 2.01 25.38 -5.42
C ARG A 185 2.83 25.50 -4.14
N LEU A 186 2.97 26.72 -3.62
CA LEU A 186 3.74 26.97 -2.40
C LEU A 186 3.15 26.25 -1.17
N PRO A 187 1.85 26.38 -0.84
CA PRO A 187 1.28 25.64 0.28
C PRO A 187 1.36 24.12 0.13
N VAL A 188 1.24 23.58 -1.10
CA VAL A 188 1.41 22.12 -1.34
C VAL A 188 2.85 21.69 -1.08
N ILE A 189 3.83 22.46 -1.52
CA ILE A 189 5.25 22.17 -1.25
C ILE A 189 5.54 22.22 0.24
N LEU A 190 5.07 23.25 0.94
CA LEU A 190 5.24 23.39 2.40
C LEU A 190 4.60 22.21 3.15
N LEU A 191 3.39 21.81 2.76
CA LEU A 191 2.72 20.65 3.35
C LEU A 191 3.51 19.35 3.11
N ALA A 192 4.06 19.18 1.92
CA ALA A 192 4.90 18.02 1.60
C ALA A 192 6.19 18.02 2.44
N VAL A 193 6.83 19.18 2.62
CA VAL A 193 8.02 19.30 3.47
C VAL A 193 7.70 18.98 4.93
N VAL A 194 6.60 19.54 5.47
CA VAL A 194 6.14 19.23 6.83
C VAL A 194 5.85 17.75 6.99
N PHE A 195 5.17 17.13 6.01
CA PHE A 195 4.90 15.69 6.02
C PHE A 195 6.19 14.87 6.08
N VAL A 196 7.19 15.23 5.27
CA VAL A 196 8.50 14.56 5.27
C VAL A 196 9.19 14.73 6.63
N ILE A 197 9.19 15.95 7.20
CA ILE A 197 9.78 16.18 8.53
C ILE A 197 9.07 15.33 9.59
N CYS A 198 7.74 15.31 9.60
CA CYS A 198 6.95 14.49 10.52
C CYS A 198 7.24 12.98 10.34
N LEU A 199 7.45 12.52 9.11
CA LEU A 199 7.80 11.15 8.82
C LEU A 199 9.17 10.76 9.40
N PHE A 200 10.14 11.69 9.46
CA PHE A 200 11.44 11.44 10.09
C PHE A 200 11.40 11.52 11.62
N VAL A 201 10.62 12.46 12.18
CA VAL A 201 10.57 12.69 13.64
C VAL A 201 9.59 11.73 14.33
N PHE A 202 8.43 11.51 13.73
CA PHE A 202 7.33 10.70 14.28
C PHE A 202 6.78 9.73 13.21
N PRO A 203 7.57 8.76 12.71
CA PRO A 203 7.20 7.93 11.55
C PRO A 203 5.85 7.22 11.73
N TRP A 204 5.66 6.58 12.85
CA TRP A 204 4.49 5.74 13.10
C TRP A 204 3.20 6.54 13.20
N TYR A 205 3.22 7.65 13.92
CA TYR A 205 2.06 8.55 14.04
C TYR A 205 1.72 9.22 12.71
N THR A 206 2.73 9.60 11.93
CA THR A 206 2.54 10.22 10.62
C THR A 206 1.89 9.24 9.63
N LEU A 207 2.35 7.99 9.60
CA LEU A 207 1.78 6.95 8.76
C LEU A 207 0.36 6.57 9.18
N LEU A 208 0.09 6.47 10.50
CA LEU A 208 -1.27 6.25 11.02
C LEU A 208 -2.22 7.39 10.62
N PHE A 209 -1.78 8.64 10.76
CA PHE A 209 -2.58 9.79 10.40
C PHE A 209 -2.86 9.84 8.89
N ALA A 210 -1.84 9.54 8.06
CA ALA A 210 -2.01 9.45 6.61
C ALA A 210 -3.00 8.34 6.22
N ASN A 211 -2.91 7.16 6.85
CA ASN A 211 -3.85 6.06 6.64
C ASN A 211 -5.28 6.42 7.06
N ALA A 212 -5.44 7.11 8.20
CA ALA A 212 -6.76 7.57 8.67
C ALA A 212 -7.40 8.56 7.68
N ILE A 213 -6.62 9.55 7.22
CA ILE A 213 -7.09 10.49 6.18
C ILE A 213 -7.48 9.73 4.92
N TYR A 214 -6.66 8.80 4.46
CA TYR A 214 -6.92 8.03 3.26
C TYR A 214 -8.23 7.23 3.37
N LEU A 215 -8.46 6.54 4.50
CA LEU A 215 -9.71 5.81 4.76
C LEU A 215 -10.94 6.69 4.75
N VAL A 216 -10.86 7.89 5.34
CA VAL A 216 -11.97 8.86 5.35
C VAL A 216 -12.24 9.41 3.94
N MET A 217 -11.20 9.57 3.13
CA MET A 217 -11.34 10.08 1.77
C MET A 217 -12.01 9.09 0.81
N ILE A 218 -11.86 7.78 1.01
CA ILE A 218 -12.44 6.74 0.13
C ILE A 218 -13.96 6.93 -0.05
N PRO A 219 -14.81 6.95 1.01
CA PRO A 219 -16.25 7.10 0.86
C PRO A 219 -16.62 8.48 0.30
N PHE A 220 -15.92 9.54 0.68
CA PHE A 220 -16.19 10.89 0.20
C PHE A 220 -16.04 11.02 -1.32
N PHE A 221 -14.97 10.45 -1.90
CA PHE A 221 -14.78 10.44 -3.36
C PHE A 221 -15.78 9.56 -4.07
N SER A 222 -16.11 8.39 -3.51
CA SER A 222 -17.09 7.48 -4.08
C SER A 222 -18.48 8.14 -4.18
N LEU A 223 -18.92 8.83 -3.14
CA LEU A 223 -20.21 9.53 -3.10
C LEU A 223 -20.24 10.75 -4.03
N SER A 224 -19.17 11.55 -4.03
CA SER A 224 -19.04 12.75 -4.88
C SER A 224 -19.14 12.39 -6.38
N LYS A 225 -18.57 11.28 -6.79
CA LYS A 225 -18.57 10.84 -8.18
C LYS A 225 -19.89 10.26 -8.61
N ARG A 226 -20.55 9.47 -7.74
CA ARG A 226 -21.93 8.99 -7.99
C ARG A 226 -22.91 10.15 -8.16
N ALA A 227 -22.77 11.21 -7.36
CA ALA A 227 -23.60 12.41 -7.47
C ALA A 227 -23.37 13.18 -8.79
N LYS A 228 -22.13 13.17 -9.33
CA LYS A 228 -21.84 13.80 -10.64
C LYS A 228 -22.41 12.99 -11.81
N MET A 229 -22.32 11.67 -11.78
CA MET A 229 -22.90 10.81 -12.83
C MET A 229 -24.43 10.90 -12.85
N ALA A 230 -25.10 10.96 -11.70
CA ALA A 230 -26.55 11.13 -11.61
C ALA A 230 -27.05 12.49 -12.10
N LYS A 231 -26.20 13.50 -12.23
CA LYS A 231 -26.55 14.83 -12.79
C LYS A 231 -26.28 14.94 -14.29
N SER A 232 -25.59 13.97 -14.89
CA SER A 232 -25.25 13.95 -16.32
C SER A 232 -26.11 12.98 -17.15
N SER A 233 -26.93 12.17 -16.51
CA SER A 233 -28.00 11.34 -17.11
C SER A 233 -29.34 12.06 -16.98
#